data_3869a6ec42b06187abc9167be390cd2c
#
_entry.id   3869a6ec42b06187abc9167be390cd2c
#
_cell.length_a   1.000
_cell.length_b   1.000
_cell.length_c   1.000
_cell.angle_alpha   90.00
_cell.angle_beta   90.00
_cell.angle_gamma   90.00
#
_symmetry.space_group_name_H-M   'P 1'
#
loop_
_entity.id
_entity.type
_entity.pdbx_description
1 polymer ?
#
loop_
_entity_poly.entity_id
_entity_poly.type
_entity_poly.pdbx_seq_one_letter_code
_entity_poly.pdbx_strand_id
1 'polypeptide(L)'
;LLQKKWSDLYGAGPFVFTHHHKTDKFEYRNTSDEADVSYAFGYLGDTMIQFIEQHDETPSIYRDMFARGEEGFHHIGILVSDFEEELDRFLKMGFDLACRLWADGVDAAYIDTRSVNGVFTEIHGDPNHILGEFSRWKRAHEKFKVGDTYKLERNNKLT
;
A
#
# COMPACT_ATOMS: atom_id res chain seq x y z
N LEU A 1 18.17 6.49 0.11
CA LEU A 1 16.81 5.97 0.01
C LEU A 1 16.02 6.33 1.28
N LEU A 2 14.74 6.71 1.15
CA LEU A 2 13.87 7.15 2.25
C LEU A 2 13.70 6.04 3.30
N GLN A 3 13.49 4.81 2.86
CA GLN A 3 13.35 3.62 3.72
C GLN A 3 14.57 3.44 4.65
N LYS A 4 15.78 3.64 4.12
CA LYS A 4 16.99 3.57 4.96
C LYS A 4 17.01 4.67 6.03
N LYS A 5 16.62 5.89 5.67
CA LYS A 5 16.51 6.99 6.65
C LYS A 5 15.51 6.67 7.76
N TRP A 6 14.35 6.08 7.42
CA TRP A 6 13.36 5.66 8.40
C TRP A 6 13.86 4.51 9.29
N SER A 7 14.64 3.58 8.74
CA SER A 7 15.29 2.54 9.54
C SER A 7 16.28 3.15 10.53
N ASP A 8 17.13 4.05 10.06
CA ASP A 8 18.16 4.67 10.89
C ASP A 8 17.58 5.59 11.99
N LEU A 9 16.52 6.33 11.68
CA LEU A 9 15.92 7.32 12.59
C LEU A 9 14.89 6.73 13.54
N TYR A 10 14.08 5.79 13.07
CA TYR A 10 12.89 5.33 13.81
C TYR A 10 12.90 3.83 14.10
N GLY A 11 13.88 3.08 13.60
CA GLY A 11 13.91 1.63 13.71
C GLY A 11 12.82 0.96 12.85
N ALA A 12 12.33 1.62 11.81
CA ALA A 12 11.35 1.06 10.89
C ALA A 12 11.96 -0.01 9.98
N GLY A 13 11.20 -1.03 9.63
CA GLY A 13 11.62 -2.10 8.73
C GLY A 13 11.85 -3.44 9.44
N PRO A 14 12.52 -4.42 8.83
CA PRO A 14 13.05 -4.36 7.46
C PRO A 14 11.94 -4.28 6.43
N PHE A 15 12.26 -3.82 5.20
CA PHE A 15 11.30 -3.58 4.14
C PHE A 15 11.35 -4.65 3.05
N VAL A 16 10.16 -5.06 2.59
CA VAL A 16 9.97 -5.88 1.39
C VAL A 16 9.67 -4.96 0.21
N PHE A 17 10.45 -5.09 -0.86
CA PHE A 17 10.33 -4.26 -2.05
C PHE A 17 9.61 -4.99 -3.18
N THR A 18 8.75 -4.27 -3.88
CA THR A 18 8.13 -4.69 -5.14
C THR A 18 8.40 -3.61 -6.16
N HIS A 19 9.21 -3.92 -7.16
CA HIS A 19 9.56 -2.99 -8.23
C HIS A 19 8.61 -3.16 -9.41
N HIS A 20 8.15 -2.02 -9.99
CA HIS A 20 7.32 -2.00 -11.19
C HIS A 20 6.13 -2.96 -11.10
N HIS A 21 5.36 -2.81 -10.01
CA HIS A 21 4.22 -3.68 -9.71
C HIS A 21 3.20 -3.65 -10.85
N LYS A 22 2.66 -4.83 -11.18
CA LYS A 22 1.57 -4.99 -12.13
C LYS A 22 0.38 -5.66 -11.45
N THR A 23 -0.80 -5.19 -11.80
CA THR A 23 -2.06 -5.75 -11.33
C THR A 23 -2.66 -6.69 -12.38
N ASP A 24 -3.53 -7.60 -11.95
CA ASP A 24 -4.29 -8.44 -12.86
C ASP A 24 -5.52 -7.72 -13.41
N LYS A 25 -6.08 -6.81 -12.61
CA LYS A 25 -7.18 -5.90 -12.97
C LYS A 25 -6.94 -4.55 -12.32
N PHE A 26 -7.19 -3.49 -13.07
CA PHE A 26 -6.99 -2.12 -12.61
C PHE A 26 -8.06 -1.19 -13.17
N GLU A 27 -8.57 -0.32 -12.32
CA GLU A 27 -9.45 0.77 -12.71
C GLU A 27 -9.14 2.00 -11.86
N TYR A 28 -8.90 3.12 -12.52
CA TYR A 28 -8.75 4.43 -11.90
C TYR A 28 -9.69 5.40 -12.62
N ARG A 29 -10.70 5.97 -11.90
CA ARG A 29 -11.65 6.97 -12.40
C ARG A 29 -12.17 6.66 -13.81
N ASN A 30 -12.63 5.40 -14.04
CA ASN A 30 -13.14 4.87 -15.33
C ASN A 30 -12.08 4.71 -16.45
N THR A 31 -10.79 4.67 -16.13
CA THR A 31 -9.72 4.28 -17.05
C THR A 31 -8.98 3.06 -16.52
N SER A 32 -8.46 2.24 -17.42
CA SER A 32 -7.62 1.09 -17.10
C SER A 32 -6.13 1.35 -17.25
N ASP A 33 -5.73 2.60 -17.48
CA ASP A 33 -4.32 2.98 -17.62
C ASP A 33 -3.64 2.91 -16.25
N GLU A 34 -2.78 1.91 -16.09
CA GLU A 34 -2.07 1.64 -14.84
C GLU A 34 -0.73 2.40 -14.79
N ALA A 35 -0.54 3.21 -13.76
CA ALA A 35 0.72 3.89 -13.53
C ALA A 35 1.83 2.88 -13.15
N ASP A 36 3.06 3.19 -13.56
CA ASP A 36 4.24 2.41 -13.18
C ASP A 36 4.68 2.76 -11.76
N VAL A 37 4.44 1.87 -10.80
CA VAL A 37 4.71 2.11 -9.39
C VAL A 37 5.57 1.02 -8.75
N SER A 38 6.38 1.43 -7.78
CA SER A 38 7.13 0.53 -6.89
C SER A 38 6.69 0.75 -5.45
N TYR A 39 6.71 -0.32 -4.66
CA TYR A 39 6.33 -0.31 -3.24
C TYR A 39 7.45 -0.83 -2.35
N ALA A 40 7.49 -0.33 -1.12
CA ALA A 40 8.24 -0.94 -0.04
C ALA A 40 7.36 -1.02 1.21
N PHE A 41 7.13 -2.23 1.71
CA PHE A 41 6.35 -2.49 2.92
C PHE A 41 7.24 -2.86 4.09
N GLY A 42 6.94 -2.34 5.27
CA GLY A 42 7.61 -2.69 6.52
C GLY A 42 6.79 -2.27 7.72
N TYR A 43 7.34 -2.45 8.91
CA TYR A 43 6.68 -2.07 10.14
C TYR A 43 7.44 -1.00 10.90
N LEU A 44 6.70 -0.18 11.63
CA LEU A 44 7.16 0.70 12.69
C LEU A 44 6.29 0.43 13.92
N GLY A 45 6.83 -0.27 14.92
CA GLY A 45 6.04 -0.79 16.02
C GLY A 45 4.95 -1.75 15.51
N ASP A 46 3.69 -1.47 15.83
CA ASP A 46 2.55 -2.28 15.42
C ASP A 46 1.88 -1.81 14.11
N THR A 47 2.39 -0.70 13.54
CA THR A 47 1.83 -0.13 12.32
C THR A 47 2.64 -0.57 11.10
N MET A 48 1.95 -1.16 10.10
CA MET A 48 2.56 -1.36 8.78
C MET A 48 2.64 -0.03 8.05
N ILE A 49 3.78 0.25 7.45
CA ILE A 49 4.01 1.42 6.62
C ILE A 49 4.36 0.99 5.19
N GLN A 50 3.89 1.76 4.23
CA GLN A 50 4.13 1.57 2.81
C GLN A 50 4.78 2.82 2.23
N PHE A 51 5.90 2.66 1.56
CA PHE A 51 6.47 3.68 0.68
C PHE A 51 6.07 3.37 -0.75
N ILE A 52 5.71 4.42 -1.50
CA ILE A 52 5.24 4.31 -2.87
C ILE A 52 6.05 5.28 -3.72
N GLU A 53 6.49 4.82 -4.88
CA GLU A 53 7.15 5.64 -5.90
C GLU A 53 6.50 5.40 -7.25
N GLN A 54 5.94 6.44 -7.84
CA GLN A 54 5.46 6.40 -9.22
C GLN A 54 6.55 6.89 -10.15
N HIS A 55 6.88 6.09 -11.17
CA HIS A 55 8.00 6.33 -12.09
C HIS A 55 7.61 7.13 -13.33
N ASP A 56 6.34 7.17 -13.69
CA ASP A 56 5.80 7.84 -14.87
C ASP A 56 4.86 9.01 -14.52
N GLU A 57 4.24 9.60 -15.54
CA GLU A 57 3.27 10.70 -15.40
C GLU A 57 1.82 10.25 -15.66
N THR A 58 1.56 8.95 -15.71
CA THR A 58 0.20 8.41 -15.87
C THR A 58 -0.69 8.93 -14.75
N PRO A 59 -1.88 9.47 -15.05
CA PRO A 59 -2.84 9.89 -14.04
C PRO A 59 -3.14 8.77 -13.05
N SER A 60 -3.15 9.09 -11.76
CA SER A 60 -3.31 8.09 -10.69
C SER A 60 -3.82 8.75 -9.41
N ILE A 61 -4.26 7.94 -8.45
CA ILE A 61 -4.55 8.42 -7.09
C ILE A 61 -3.34 9.12 -6.45
N TYR A 62 -2.11 8.74 -6.80
CA TYR A 62 -0.90 9.37 -6.27
C TYR A 62 -0.74 10.79 -6.86
N ARG A 63 -0.95 10.95 -8.17
CA ARG A 63 -0.93 12.25 -8.86
C ARG A 63 -2.13 13.13 -8.53
N ASP A 64 -3.22 12.57 -7.99
CA ASP A 64 -4.33 13.36 -7.43
C ASP A 64 -3.89 14.20 -6.21
N MET A 65 -2.84 13.79 -5.51
CA MET A 65 -2.37 14.47 -4.29
C MET A 65 -1.00 15.12 -4.45
N PHE A 66 -0.09 14.51 -5.22
CA PHE A 66 1.31 14.92 -5.28
C PHE A 66 1.80 15.02 -6.72
N ALA A 67 2.32 16.18 -7.09
CA ALA A 67 3.07 16.31 -8.33
C ALA A 67 4.39 15.52 -8.26
N ARG A 68 5.03 15.30 -9.39
CA ARG A 68 6.33 14.63 -9.43
C ARG A 68 7.35 15.35 -8.56
N GLY A 69 8.00 14.61 -7.66
CA GLY A 69 8.98 15.12 -6.71
C GLY A 69 8.39 15.70 -5.42
N GLU A 70 7.07 15.74 -5.30
CA GLU A 70 6.41 16.02 -4.03
C GLU A 70 6.21 14.73 -3.23
N GLU A 71 6.27 14.83 -1.90
CA GLU A 71 6.15 13.72 -0.97
C GLU A 71 5.17 14.08 0.16
N GLY A 72 4.46 13.09 0.67
CA GLY A 72 3.58 13.26 1.81
C GLY A 72 2.82 11.99 2.18
N PHE A 73 1.97 12.08 3.19
CA PHE A 73 1.05 10.99 3.54
C PHE A 73 -0.06 10.91 2.51
N HIS A 74 -0.24 9.70 1.94
CA HIS A 74 -1.17 9.47 0.84
C HIS A 74 -2.47 8.80 1.27
N HIS A 75 -2.38 7.76 2.09
CA HIS A 75 -3.55 7.00 2.51
C HIS A 75 -3.36 6.33 3.87
N ILE A 76 -4.50 5.94 4.45
CA ILE A 76 -4.58 4.97 5.53
C ILE A 76 -5.18 3.69 4.96
N GLY A 77 -4.65 2.52 5.35
CA GLY A 77 -5.13 1.21 4.92
C GLY A 77 -5.86 0.49 6.05
N ILE A 78 -6.98 -0.14 5.72
CA ILE A 78 -7.71 -1.03 6.61
C ILE A 78 -7.86 -2.41 5.96
N LEU A 79 -7.58 -3.47 6.73
CA LEU A 79 -7.82 -4.84 6.31
C LEU A 79 -9.28 -5.19 6.58
N VAL A 80 -9.94 -5.81 5.60
CA VAL A 80 -11.36 -6.16 5.68
C VAL A 80 -11.60 -7.59 5.21
N SER A 81 -12.41 -8.33 5.93
CA SER A 81 -12.75 -9.72 5.58
C SER A 81 -13.91 -9.82 4.59
N ASP A 82 -14.80 -8.84 4.55
CA ASP A 82 -15.84 -8.70 3.52
C ASP A 82 -15.60 -7.42 2.72
N PHE A 83 -14.84 -7.58 1.64
CA PHE A 83 -14.41 -6.46 0.81
C PHE A 83 -15.60 -5.73 0.14
N GLU A 84 -16.54 -6.49 -0.42
CA GLU A 84 -17.69 -5.88 -1.12
C GLU A 84 -18.65 -5.19 -0.17
N GLU A 85 -18.89 -5.74 1.03
CA GLU A 85 -19.70 -5.11 2.04
C GLU A 85 -19.09 -3.79 2.49
N GLU A 86 -17.80 -3.77 2.74
CA GLU A 86 -17.09 -2.57 3.18
C GLU A 86 -17.03 -1.50 2.07
N LEU A 87 -16.76 -1.89 0.83
CA LEU A 87 -16.81 -0.99 -0.32
C LEU A 87 -18.21 -0.36 -0.45
N ASP A 88 -19.25 -1.18 -0.42
CA ASP A 88 -20.64 -0.73 -0.53
C ASP A 88 -21.03 0.23 0.62
N ARG A 89 -20.51 0.00 1.83
CA ARG A 89 -20.70 0.88 2.98
C ARG A 89 -20.17 2.30 2.71
N PHE A 90 -18.94 2.43 2.18
CA PHE A 90 -18.36 3.72 1.83
C PHE A 90 -19.15 4.43 0.71
N LEU A 91 -19.53 3.69 -0.33
CA LEU A 91 -20.31 4.24 -1.44
C LEU A 91 -21.70 4.75 -0.99
N LYS A 92 -22.37 4.02 -0.09
CA LYS A 92 -23.65 4.44 0.51
C LYS A 92 -23.50 5.69 1.40
N MET A 93 -22.33 5.91 1.97
CA MET A 93 -22.02 7.16 2.70
C MET A 93 -21.74 8.35 1.77
N GLY A 94 -21.71 8.15 0.45
CA GLY A 94 -21.51 9.19 -0.55
C GLY A 94 -20.05 9.47 -0.90
N PHE A 95 -19.11 8.59 -0.52
CA PHE A 95 -17.71 8.70 -0.94
C PHE A 95 -17.50 8.09 -2.34
N ASP A 96 -16.59 8.68 -3.10
CA ASP A 96 -16.24 8.20 -4.45
C ASP A 96 -15.19 7.09 -4.39
N LEU A 97 -15.36 6.06 -5.23
CA LEU A 97 -14.33 5.09 -5.54
C LEU A 97 -13.32 5.70 -6.52
N ALA A 98 -12.11 5.98 -6.07
CA ALA A 98 -11.09 6.58 -6.91
C ALA A 98 -10.29 5.54 -7.71
N CYS A 99 -9.98 4.40 -7.09
CA CYS A 99 -9.23 3.32 -7.73
C CYS A 99 -9.63 1.97 -7.15
N ARG A 100 -9.72 0.96 -8.00
CA ARG A 100 -9.84 -0.45 -7.59
C ARG A 100 -8.83 -1.29 -8.34
N LEU A 101 -8.22 -2.22 -7.66
CA LEU A 101 -7.27 -3.15 -8.26
C LEU A 101 -7.43 -4.55 -7.68
N TRP A 102 -7.01 -5.54 -8.46
CA TRP A 102 -6.89 -6.92 -8.03
C TRP A 102 -5.52 -7.45 -8.42
N ALA A 103 -4.77 -7.92 -7.44
CA ALA A 103 -3.42 -8.44 -7.64
C ALA A 103 -3.09 -9.48 -6.57
N ASP A 104 -2.33 -10.52 -6.94
CA ASP A 104 -1.89 -11.56 -6.01
C ASP A 104 -3.05 -12.24 -5.24
N GLY A 105 -4.25 -12.32 -5.86
CA GLY A 105 -5.45 -12.88 -5.23
C GLY A 105 -6.10 -11.97 -4.18
N VAL A 106 -5.83 -10.67 -4.21
CA VAL A 106 -6.34 -9.67 -3.28
C VAL A 106 -7.06 -8.55 -4.01
N ASP A 107 -8.23 -8.18 -3.53
CA ASP A 107 -8.89 -6.93 -3.88
C ASP A 107 -8.38 -5.78 -3.01
N ALA A 108 -8.14 -4.63 -3.62
CA ALA A 108 -7.90 -3.38 -2.93
C ALA A 108 -8.66 -2.24 -3.64
N ALA A 109 -9.14 -1.28 -2.85
CA ALA A 109 -9.80 -0.10 -3.38
C ALA A 109 -9.43 1.14 -2.58
N TYR A 110 -9.28 2.24 -3.28
CA TYR A 110 -9.00 3.55 -2.69
C TYR A 110 -10.25 4.43 -2.77
N ILE A 111 -10.76 4.78 -1.62
CA ILE A 111 -11.93 5.63 -1.45
C ILE A 111 -11.46 7.07 -1.23
N ASP A 112 -12.08 8.01 -1.92
CA ASP A 112 -11.73 9.42 -1.78
C ASP A 112 -12.31 10.02 -0.50
N THR A 113 -11.59 9.86 0.60
CA THR A 113 -11.93 10.40 1.92
C THR A 113 -11.18 11.70 2.25
N ARG A 114 -10.53 12.33 1.26
CA ARG A 114 -9.71 13.52 1.47
C ARG A 114 -10.49 14.71 2.07
N SER A 115 -11.79 14.79 1.82
CA SER A 115 -12.67 15.81 2.41
C SER A 115 -12.86 15.67 3.93
N VAL A 116 -12.56 14.48 4.49
CA VAL A 116 -12.73 14.17 5.91
C VAL A 116 -11.41 14.14 6.65
N ASN A 117 -10.41 13.47 6.09
CA ASN A 117 -9.15 13.19 6.79
C ASN A 117 -7.89 13.68 6.03
N GLY A 118 -8.07 14.30 4.86
CA GLY A 118 -6.98 14.84 4.04
C GLY A 118 -6.24 13.81 3.18
N VAL A 119 -6.56 12.51 3.31
CA VAL A 119 -5.92 11.40 2.59
C VAL A 119 -6.95 10.44 2.02
N PHE A 120 -6.51 9.51 1.16
CA PHE A 120 -7.37 8.41 0.74
C PHE A 120 -7.52 7.37 1.85
N THR A 121 -8.60 6.59 1.80
CA THR A 121 -8.74 5.35 2.58
C THR A 121 -8.61 4.17 1.64
N GLU A 122 -7.63 3.30 1.87
CA GLU A 122 -7.53 2.01 1.22
C GLU A 122 -8.31 0.98 2.03
N ILE A 123 -9.23 0.26 1.37
CA ILE A 123 -9.76 -1.00 1.88
C ILE A 123 -9.02 -2.14 1.17
N HIS A 124 -8.55 -3.10 1.92
CA HIS A 124 -7.69 -4.17 1.43
C HIS A 124 -8.22 -5.51 1.97
N GLY A 125 -8.48 -6.45 1.08
CA GLY A 125 -8.89 -7.80 1.47
C GLY A 125 -7.83 -8.50 2.33
N ASP A 126 -8.26 -9.42 3.18
CA ASP A 126 -7.42 -10.10 4.17
C ASP A 126 -7.34 -11.64 3.96
N PRO A 127 -7.13 -12.17 2.73
CA PRO A 127 -7.02 -13.60 2.55
C PRO A 127 -5.83 -14.19 3.34
N ASN A 128 -5.95 -15.43 3.77
CA ASN A 128 -4.99 -16.07 4.69
C ASN A 128 -3.53 -16.00 4.23
N HIS A 129 -3.27 -16.08 2.91
CA HIS A 129 -1.90 -16.01 2.38
C HIS A 129 -1.27 -14.63 2.60
N ILE A 130 -2.06 -13.54 2.49
CA ILE A 130 -1.61 -12.17 2.77
C ILE A 130 -1.39 -11.96 4.27
N LEU A 131 -2.32 -12.40 5.10
CA LEU A 131 -2.15 -12.33 6.56
C LEU A 131 -0.90 -13.10 7.02
N GLY A 132 -0.60 -14.23 6.37
CA GLY A 132 0.62 -14.99 6.60
C GLY A 132 1.89 -14.20 6.27
N GLU A 133 1.90 -13.48 5.13
CA GLU A 133 3.04 -12.62 4.75
C GLU A 133 3.18 -11.43 5.71
N PHE A 134 2.11 -10.74 6.04
CA PHE A 134 2.14 -9.62 6.98
C PHE A 134 2.65 -10.06 8.36
N SER A 135 2.22 -11.23 8.83
CA SER A 135 2.72 -11.82 10.07
C SER A 135 4.21 -12.16 10.00
N ARG A 136 4.70 -12.63 8.84
CA ARG A 136 6.13 -12.87 8.61
C ARG A 136 6.93 -11.58 8.68
N TRP A 137 6.46 -10.51 8.05
CA TRP A 137 7.12 -9.20 8.07
C TRP A 137 7.11 -8.60 9.49
N LYS A 138 6.01 -8.75 10.21
CA LYS A 138 5.92 -8.31 11.61
C LYS A 138 6.94 -9.03 12.51
N ARG A 139 7.06 -10.35 12.41
CA ARG A 139 8.08 -11.13 13.16
C ARG A 139 9.52 -10.75 12.79
N ALA A 140 9.76 -10.35 11.53
CA ALA A 140 11.06 -9.83 11.12
C ALA A 140 11.34 -8.48 11.78
N HIS A 141 10.32 -7.61 11.85
CA HIS A 141 10.41 -6.32 12.52
C HIS A 141 10.73 -6.44 14.02
N GLU A 142 10.09 -7.37 14.72
CA GLU A 142 10.32 -7.61 16.15
C GLU A 142 11.78 -8.00 16.50
N LYS A 143 12.51 -8.51 15.52
CA LYS A 143 13.94 -8.88 15.64
C LYS A 143 14.88 -7.84 15.06
N PHE A 144 14.35 -6.87 14.31
CA PHE A 144 15.13 -5.87 13.60
C PHE A 144 15.75 -4.87 14.56
N LYS A 145 17.01 -4.50 14.30
CA LYS A 145 17.74 -3.47 15.05
C LYS A 145 18.28 -2.42 14.10
N VAL A 146 18.34 -1.19 14.57
CA VAL A 146 19.00 -0.11 13.83
C VAL A 146 20.45 -0.53 13.50
N GLY A 147 20.80 -0.45 12.22
CA GLY A 147 22.09 -0.92 11.70
C GLY A 147 22.05 -2.28 11.00
N ASP A 148 20.98 -3.05 11.18
CA ASP A 148 20.76 -4.27 10.41
C ASP A 148 20.45 -3.94 8.94
N THR A 149 20.44 -4.97 8.07
CA THR A 149 19.97 -4.79 6.70
C THR A 149 18.50 -4.42 6.69
N TYR A 150 18.16 -3.26 6.12
CA TYR A 150 16.78 -2.77 6.04
C TYR A 150 15.95 -3.43 4.93
N LYS A 151 16.53 -4.38 4.17
CA LYS A 151 15.84 -5.14 3.13
C LYS A 151 15.49 -6.54 3.62
N LEU A 152 14.25 -6.95 3.38
CA LEU A 152 13.75 -8.28 3.62
C LEU A 152 13.44 -8.95 2.28
N GLU A 153 13.96 -10.15 2.06
CA GLU A 153 13.67 -10.92 0.86
C GLU A 153 12.19 -11.32 0.78
N ARG A 154 11.61 -11.19 -0.41
CA ARG A 154 10.26 -11.68 -0.69
C ARG A 154 10.24 -13.20 -0.63
N ASN A 155 9.18 -13.78 -0.09
CA ASN A 155 9.02 -15.23 -0.13
C ASN A 155 8.50 -15.64 -1.52
N ASN A 156 9.39 -16.13 -2.40
CA ASN A 156 9.06 -16.53 -3.78
C ASN A 156 8.19 -17.80 -3.87
N LYS A 157 7.63 -18.30 -2.77
CA LYS A 157 6.78 -19.51 -2.76
C LYS A 157 5.27 -19.21 -2.88
N LEU A 158 4.90 -17.97 -3.20
CA LEU A 158 3.51 -17.55 -3.43
C LEU A 158 3.26 -17.26 -4.91
N THR A 159 3.73 -18.14 -5.81
CA THR A 159 3.27 -18.25 -7.18
C THR A 159 2.46 -19.51 -7.35
#